data_b42df7651a3bc77eb769ca4b67ecfc78
#
_entry.id   b42df7651a3bc77eb769ca4b67ecfc78
#
_cell.length_a   1.000
_cell.length_b   1.000
_cell.length_c   1.000
_cell.angle_alpha   90.00
_cell.angle_beta   90.00
_cell.angle_gamma   90.00
#
_symmetry.space_group_name_H-M   'P 1'
#
loop_
_entity.id
_entity.type
_entity.pdbx_description
1 polymer ?
#
loop_
_entity_poly.entity_id
_entity_poly.type
_entity_poly.pdbx_seq_one_letter_code
_entity_poly.pdbx_strand_id
1 'polypeptide(L)'
;MEMHIPKSVEIHEVVLRDGIQNDKKIVPTDDKVRLVHDLAACGIRRMEISSFVNKKLVPQMADAEELWERIERKKDVIYSALILSEKGLDRAIRCRVPHVSFFVSASETHSIKNSNKTVEEAMKEALRLIGKARDAGMGVRAGVMNTFGCAYDGKVPVSAVLKHVRAFMEREPDEISLADTTGMANPRQSAELLKLVKDVTGDTPLSVHFHNTRDLGLANVWAAINEGVTIFDSSLGGLGGCPFIPGAKGNIATEDFLHMMHEMDILTGVDLNRFIDVSLGFEKVMGQTFPAFVTHLQKAACGC
;
A
#
# COMPACT_ATOMS: atom_id res chain seq x y z
N MET A 1 0.60 -17.66 -25.44
CA MET A 1 1.10 -17.68 -24.05
C MET A 1 -0.10 -18.02 -23.19
N GLU A 2 -0.09 -19.16 -22.52
CA GLU A 2 -1.16 -19.48 -21.56
C GLU A 2 -1.14 -18.45 -20.45
N MET A 3 -2.27 -17.82 -20.17
CA MET A 3 -2.43 -16.90 -19.05
C MET A 3 -2.42 -17.72 -17.77
N HIS A 4 -1.50 -17.45 -16.87
CA HIS A 4 -1.47 -18.10 -15.56
C HIS A 4 -2.26 -17.26 -14.56
N ILE A 5 -3.58 -17.48 -14.52
CA ILE A 5 -4.46 -16.77 -13.59
C ILE A 5 -4.39 -17.47 -12.23
N PRO A 6 -4.01 -16.77 -11.15
CA PRO A 6 -3.98 -17.34 -9.81
C PRO A 6 -5.41 -17.65 -9.33
N LYS A 7 -5.56 -18.67 -8.49
CA LYS A 7 -6.86 -18.99 -7.87
C LYS A 7 -7.30 -17.94 -6.86
N SER A 8 -6.36 -17.25 -6.25
CA SER A 8 -6.63 -16.23 -5.23
C SER A 8 -5.56 -15.14 -5.22
N VAL A 9 -5.96 -13.97 -4.75
CA VAL A 9 -5.09 -12.82 -4.48
C VAL A 9 -5.36 -12.26 -3.09
N GLU A 10 -4.35 -11.59 -2.51
CA GLU A 10 -4.46 -10.92 -1.22
C GLU A 10 -4.51 -9.40 -1.40
N ILE A 11 -5.39 -8.77 -0.64
CA ILE A 11 -5.48 -7.32 -0.55
C ILE A 11 -4.71 -6.85 0.67
N HIS A 12 -3.80 -5.91 0.47
CA HIS A 12 -3.19 -5.12 1.53
C HIS A 12 -3.88 -3.76 1.58
N GLU A 13 -4.83 -3.60 2.49
CA GLU A 13 -5.60 -2.39 2.65
C GLU A 13 -4.77 -1.28 3.30
N VAL A 14 -4.65 -0.14 2.61
CA VAL A 14 -3.78 0.96 3.05
C VAL A 14 -4.53 2.25 3.39
N VAL A 15 -5.86 2.21 3.49
CA VAL A 15 -6.69 3.41 3.75
C VAL A 15 -6.27 4.17 4.98
N LEU A 16 -5.99 3.46 6.09
CA LEU A 16 -5.66 4.07 7.38
C LEU A 16 -4.26 4.72 7.41
N ARG A 17 -3.40 4.41 6.45
CA ARG A 17 -2.10 5.04 6.30
C ARG A 17 -2.08 5.92 5.05
N ASP A 18 -1.99 5.32 3.86
CA ASP A 18 -1.84 6.04 2.60
C ASP A 18 -3.10 6.79 2.21
N GLY A 19 -4.25 6.14 2.39
CA GLY A 19 -5.55 6.68 2.01
C GLY A 19 -5.87 8.01 2.68
N ILE A 20 -5.71 8.10 4.00
CA ILE A 20 -6.06 9.32 4.75
C ILE A 20 -4.88 10.23 5.07
N GLN A 21 -3.63 9.80 4.83
CA GLN A 21 -2.42 10.50 5.30
C GLN A 21 -2.40 12.00 4.96
N ASN A 22 -2.86 12.35 3.77
CA ASN A 22 -2.84 13.72 3.25
C ASN A 22 -4.22 14.40 3.32
N ASP A 23 -5.23 13.75 3.92
CA ASP A 23 -6.54 14.35 4.06
C ASP A 23 -6.52 15.51 5.07
N LYS A 24 -7.29 16.56 4.75
CA LYS A 24 -7.38 17.73 5.63
C LYS A 24 -8.20 17.46 6.89
N LYS A 25 -9.15 16.54 6.80
CA LYS A 25 -9.96 16.13 7.93
C LYS A 25 -9.20 15.08 8.76
N ILE A 26 -8.89 15.41 10.01
CA ILE A 26 -8.30 14.45 10.93
C ILE A 26 -9.39 13.46 11.34
N VAL A 27 -9.15 12.18 11.06
CA VAL A 27 -10.03 11.10 11.46
C VAL A 27 -9.83 10.81 12.95
N PRO A 28 -10.90 10.84 13.78
CA PRO A 28 -10.80 10.48 15.20
C PRO A 28 -10.27 9.05 15.40
N THR A 29 -9.50 8.83 16.46
CA THR A 29 -8.93 7.51 16.76
C THR A 29 -10.01 6.44 16.93
N ASP A 30 -11.17 6.80 17.52
CA ASP A 30 -12.32 5.89 17.66
C ASP A 30 -12.83 5.38 16.31
N ASP A 31 -12.89 6.26 15.30
CA ASP A 31 -13.32 5.88 13.95
C ASP A 31 -12.26 5.04 13.25
N LYS A 32 -10.96 5.31 13.46
CA LYS A 32 -9.87 4.46 12.95
C LYS A 32 -9.92 3.06 13.57
N VAL A 33 -10.10 2.94 14.89
CA VAL A 33 -10.22 1.65 15.60
C VAL A 33 -11.41 0.86 15.04
N ARG A 34 -12.56 1.51 14.89
CA ARG A 34 -13.77 0.89 14.32
C ARG A 34 -13.49 0.39 12.89
N LEU A 35 -12.87 1.24 12.06
CA LEU A 35 -12.56 0.88 10.67
C LEU A 35 -11.64 -0.34 10.59
N VAL A 36 -10.60 -0.45 11.43
CA VAL A 36 -9.74 -1.66 11.50
C VAL A 36 -10.56 -2.91 11.76
N HIS A 37 -11.49 -2.86 12.73
CA HIS A 37 -12.33 -4.01 13.08
C HIS A 37 -13.32 -4.37 11.98
N ASP A 38 -13.94 -3.36 11.36
CA ASP A 38 -14.91 -3.54 10.27
C ASP A 38 -14.23 -4.15 9.02
N LEU A 39 -13.06 -3.66 8.64
CA LEU A 39 -12.26 -4.21 7.53
C LEU A 39 -11.86 -5.67 7.80
N ALA A 40 -11.38 -5.99 9.02
CA ALA A 40 -11.06 -7.35 9.39
C ALA A 40 -12.30 -8.27 9.39
N ALA A 41 -13.48 -7.73 9.71
CA ALA A 41 -14.75 -8.44 9.67
C ALA A 41 -15.30 -8.66 8.25
N CYS A 42 -14.90 -7.81 7.27
CA CYS A 42 -15.19 -8.01 5.85
C CYS A 42 -14.32 -9.10 5.21
N GLY A 43 -13.25 -9.53 5.87
CA GLY A 43 -12.32 -10.53 5.32
C GLY A 43 -10.95 -9.99 4.94
N ILE A 44 -10.67 -8.69 5.13
CA ILE A 44 -9.31 -8.14 4.93
C ILE A 44 -8.34 -8.83 5.90
N ARG A 45 -7.22 -9.34 5.36
CA ARG A 45 -6.21 -10.09 6.13
C ARG A 45 -4.85 -9.39 6.18
N ARG A 46 -4.68 -8.28 5.49
CA ARG A 46 -3.46 -7.44 5.54
C ARG A 46 -3.86 -5.98 5.56
N MET A 47 -3.32 -5.21 6.53
CA MET A 47 -3.62 -3.78 6.68
C MET A 47 -2.39 -3.00 7.09
N GLU A 48 -2.12 -1.89 6.40
CA GLU A 48 -1.16 -0.89 6.87
C GLU A 48 -1.94 0.20 7.61
N ILE A 49 -1.95 0.12 8.95
CA ILE A 49 -2.89 0.89 9.76
C ILE A 49 -2.36 2.24 10.25
N SER A 50 -1.06 2.48 10.16
CA SER A 50 -0.48 3.76 10.53
C SER A 50 0.95 3.94 10.03
N SER A 51 1.54 5.09 10.37
CA SER A 51 2.97 5.37 10.20
C SER A 51 3.53 6.02 11.46
N PHE A 52 4.70 5.59 11.90
CA PHE A 52 5.41 6.19 13.05
C PHE A 52 6.28 7.38 12.64
N VAL A 53 5.70 8.31 11.90
CA VAL A 53 6.35 9.54 11.44
C VAL A 53 6.32 10.64 12.50
N ASN A 54 6.94 11.79 12.19
CA ASN A 54 6.85 12.96 13.05
C ASN A 54 5.41 13.49 13.08
N LYS A 55 4.79 13.48 14.26
CA LYS A 55 3.39 13.91 14.50
C LYS A 55 3.10 15.34 14.02
N LYS A 56 4.12 16.23 14.00
CA LYS A 56 3.96 17.61 13.51
C LYS A 56 3.95 17.70 11.98
N LEU A 57 4.62 16.77 11.29
CA LEU A 57 4.66 16.73 9.82
C LEU A 57 3.45 16.02 9.22
N VAL A 58 2.95 15.00 9.90
CA VAL A 58 1.76 14.24 9.47
C VAL A 58 0.78 14.13 10.65
N PRO A 59 -0.04 15.17 10.88
CA PRO A 59 -0.98 15.20 12.02
C PRO A 59 -1.97 14.04 12.02
N GLN A 60 -2.34 13.53 10.83
CA GLN A 60 -3.23 12.38 10.66
C GLN A 60 -2.69 11.10 11.34
N MET A 61 -1.36 10.98 11.49
CA MET A 61 -0.68 9.84 12.14
C MET A 61 -0.24 10.16 13.58
N ALA A 62 -0.74 11.25 14.17
CA ALA A 62 -0.30 11.68 15.51
C ALA A 62 -0.73 10.72 16.61
N ASP A 63 -1.79 9.96 16.40
CA ASP A 63 -2.41 8.99 17.30
C ASP A 63 -1.90 7.55 17.09
N ALA A 64 -0.82 7.33 16.34
CA ALA A 64 -0.35 5.99 15.97
C ALA A 64 -0.20 5.06 17.20
N GLU A 65 0.42 5.50 18.29
CA GLU A 65 0.59 4.68 19.50
C GLU A 65 -0.76 4.30 20.11
N GLU A 66 -1.65 5.28 20.27
CA GLU A 66 -2.99 5.06 20.83
C GLU A 66 -3.80 4.08 19.96
N LEU A 67 -3.75 4.23 18.64
CA LEU A 67 -4.42 3.32 17.70
C LEU A 67 -3.91 1.88 17.88
N TRP A 68 -2.57 1.68 17.93
CA TRP A 68 -1.96 0.38 18.14
C TRP A 68 -2.28 -0.26 19.49
N GLU A 69 -2.48 0.53 20.52
CA GLU A 69 -2.85 0.08 21.86
C GLU A 69 -4.32 -0.36 21.92
N ARG A 70 -5.20 0.29 21.15
CA ARG A 70 -6.65 0.11 21.24
C ARG A 70 -7.23 -0.91 20.27
N ILE A 71 -6.54 -1.24 19.20
CA ILE A 71 -7.04 -2.26 18.25
C ILE A 71 -6.95 -3.66 18.83
N GLU A 72 -8.01 -4.44 18.64
CA GLU A 72 -7.99 -5.87 18.87
C GLU A 72 -7.36 -6.57 17.64
N ARG A 73 -6.17 -7.12 17.83
CA ARG A 73 -5.42 -7.78 16.75
C ARG A 73 -5.83 -9.24 16.61
N LYS A 74 -6.42 -9.60 15.48
CA LYS A 74 -6.75 -10.98 15.13
C LYS A 74 -5.49 -11.71 14.67
N LYS A 75 -5.37 -13.01 15.01
CA LYS A 75 -4.18 -13.82 14.70
C LYS A 75 -3.99 -14.10 13.20
N ASP A 76 -5.09 -14.08 12.45
CA ASP A 76 -5.16 -14.35 11.01
C ASP A 76 -5.07 -13.06 10.16
N VAL A 77 -4.73 -11.93 10.78
CA VAL A 77 -4.57 -10.63 10.10
C VAL A 77 -3.16 -10.09 10.31
N ILE A 78 -2.49 -9.73 9.24
CA ILE A 78 -1.21 -9.01 9.25
C ILE A 78 -1.48 -7.52 9.39
N TYR A 79 -1.09 -6.96 10.53
CA TYR A 79 -1.13 -5.53 10.77
C TYR A 79 0.26 -4.96 10.62
N SER A 80 0.41 -3.93 9.80
CA SER A 80 1.70 -3.31 9.49
C SER A 80 1.69 -1.79 9.72
N ALA A 81 2.88 -1.22 9.79
CA ALA A 81 3.08 0.23 9.85
C ALA A 81 4.28 0.66 9.01
N LEU A 82 4.17 1.84 8.39
CA LEU A 82 5.27 2.46 7.66
C LEU A 82 6.29 3.08 8.61
N ILE A 83 7.57 2.82 8.37
CA ILE A 83 8.69 3.36 9.12
C ILE A 83 9.60 4.20 8.22
N LEU A 84 9.88 5.45 8.61
CA LEU A 84 10.74 6.37 7.88
C LEU A 84 12.00 6.80 8.67
N SER A 85 12.13 6.38 9.93
CA SER A 85 13.25 6.79 10.78
C SER A 85 13.49 5.83 11.94
N GLU A 86 14.68 5.88 12.53
CA GLU A 86 15.00 5.09 13.72
C GLU A 86 14.08 5.40 14.91
N LYS A 87 13.81 6.70 15.16
CA LYS A 87 12.85 7.09 16.22
C LYS A 87 11.45 6.51 15.98
N GLY A 88 11.03 6.41 14.71
CA GLY A 88 9.78 5.77 14.33
C GLY A 88 9.81 4.26 14.63
N LEU A 89 10.90 3.59 14.27
CA LEU A 89 11.08 2.16 14.56
C LEU A 89 11.06 1.87 16.07
N ASP A 90 11.76 2.68 16.87
CA ASP A 90 11.76 2.53 18.34
C ASP A 90 10.35 2.67 18.94
N ARG A 91 9.52 3.56 18.39
CA ARG A 91 8.11 3.71 18.76
C ARG A 91 7.29 2.47 18.38
N ALA A 92 7.48 1.97 17.15
CA ALA A 92 6.80 0.77 16.67
C ALA A 92 7.17 -0.47 17.50
N ILE A 93 8.45 -0.64 17.86
CA ILE A 93 8.91 -1.73 18.74
C ILE A 93 8.21 -1.65 20.10
N ARG A 94 8.13 -0.47 20.73
CA ARG A 94 7.41 -0.29 22.01
C ARG A 94 5.93 -0.63 21.91
N CYS A 95 5.29 -0.35 20.77
CA CYS A 95 3.90 -0.71 20.50
C CYS A 95 3.72 -2.18 20.10
N ARG A 96 4.80 -2.96 20.02
CA ARG A 96 4.79 -4.38 19.59
C ARG A 96 4.13 -4.55 18.21
N VAL A 97 4.46 -3.66 17.28
CA VAL A 97 4.00 -3.76 15.88
C VAL A 97 4.57 -5.04 15.27
N PRO A 98 3.75 -5.94 14.71
CA PRO A 98 4.24 -7.24 14.23
C PRO A 98 4.97 -7.15 12.90
N HIS A 99 4.56 -6.23 12.01
CA HIS A 99 5.15 -6.03 10.70
C HIS A 99 5.43 -4.57 10.40
N VAL A 100 6.52 -4.29 9.71
CA VAL A 100 6.89 -2.92 9.31
C VAL A 100 7.26 -2.85 7.84
N SER A 101 6.91 -1.71 7.23
CA SER A 101 7.25 -1.40 5.84
C SER A 101 8.37 -0.36 5.77
N PHE A 102 9.36 -0.59 4.91
CA PHE A 102 10.43 0.36 4.59
C PHE A 102 10.42 0.61 3.10
N PHE A 103 10.41 1.88 2.69
CA PHE A 103 10.41 2.26 1.29
C PHE A 103 11.53 3.22 0.96
N VAL A 104 12.20 2.99 -0.20
CA VAL A 104 13.22 3.89 -0.76
C VAL A 104 12.81 4.26 -2.18
N SER A 105 13.03 5.53 -2.56
CA SER A 105 12.72 5.99 -3.91
C SER A 105 13.80 5.57 -4.92
N ALA A 106 13.38 5.19 -6.11
CA ALA A 106 14.28 5.00 -7.25
C ALA A 106 14.61 6.32 -7.99
N SER A 107 14.03 7.45 -7.55
CA SER A 107 14.25 8.79 -8.09
C SER A 107 15.02 9.65 -7.09
N GLU A 108 16.11 10.25 -7.52
CA GLU A 108 16.96 11.10 -6.67
C GLU A 108 16.21 12.36 -6.23
N THR A 109 15.57 13.05 -7.17
CA THR A 109 14.81 14.27 -6.86
C THR A 109 13.65 13.97 -5.91
N HIS A 110 12.95 12.87 -6.09
CA HIS A 110 11.86 12.48 -5.17
C HIS A 110 12.42 12.12 -3.79
N SER A 111 13.53 11.40 -3.70
CA SER A 111 14.18 11.05 -2.43
C SER A 111 14.50 12.29 -1.61
N ILE A 112 15.17 13.26 -2.23
CA ILE A 112 15.54 14.54 -1.58
C ILE A 112 14.28 15.30 -1.12
N LYS A 113 13.26 15.41 -1.98
CA LYS A 113 12.03 16.15 -1.64
C LYS A 113 11.17 15.46 -0.57
N ASN A 114 11.16 14.13 -0.55
CA ASN A 114 10.31 13.35 0.35
C ASN A 114 10.96 13.10 1.72
N SER A 115 12.25 12.84 1.75
CA SER A 115 12.97 12.43 2.96
C SER A 115 14.18 13.30 3.33
N ASN A 116 14.50 14.31 2.53
CA ASN A 116 15.70 15.15 2.64
C ASN A 116 17.00 14.32 2.65
N LYS A 117 17.02 13.22 1.87
CA LYS A 117 18.17 12.30 1.73
C LYS A 117 18.37 11.95 0.26
N THR A 118 19.63 11.74 -0.11
CA THR A 118 19.94 11.07 -1.37
C THR A 118 19.40 9.64 -1.37
N VAL A 119 19.25 9.06 -2.54
CA VAL A 119 18.83 7.64 -2.66
C VAL A 119 19.79 6.71 -1.93
N GLU A 120 21.09 6.99 -2.01
CA GLU A 120 22.13 6.20 -1.33
C GLU A 120 22.02 6.28 0.19
N GLU A 121 21.86 7.48 0.75
CA GLU A 121 21.67 7.70 2.19
C GLU A 121 20.39 7.02 2.70
N ALA A 122 19.29 7.16 1.94
CA ALA A 122 18.01 6.54 2.27
C ALA A 122 18.10 5.01 2.26
N MET A 123 18.79 4.42 1.27
CA MET A 123 19.01 2.98 1.18
C MET A 123 19.88 2.47 2.34
N LYS A 124 20.99 3.14 2.63
CA LYS A 124 21.87 2.77 3.76
C LYS A 124 21.11 2.76 5.08
N GLU A 125 20.30 3.78 5.32
CA GLU A 125 19.46 3.83 6.52
C GLU A 125 18.40 2.75 6.54
N ALA A 126 17.68 2.53 5.44
CA ALA A 126 16.65 1.49 5.36
C ALA A 126 17.24 0.10 5.65
N LEU A 127 18.38 -0.26 5.05
CA LEU A 127 19.04 -1.54 5.29
C LEU A 127 19.46 -1.71 6.76
N ARG A 128 19.91 -0.65 7.41
CA ARG A 128 20.25 -0.66 8.85
C ARG A 128 18.99 -0.85 9.71
N LEU A 129 17.91 -0.15 9.39
CA LEU A 129 16.65 -0.23 10.13
C LEU A 129 15.95 -1.57 9.94
N ILE A 130 16.04 -2.18 8.76
CA ILE A 130 15.55 -3.55 8.49
C ILE A 130 16.26 -4.53 9.42
N GLY A 131 17.60 -4.47 9.55
CA GLY A 131 18.33 -5.31 10.50
C GLY A 131 17.80 -5.16 11.93
N LYS A 132 17.64 -3.92 12.41
CA LYS A 132 17.11 -3.64 13.74
C LYS A 132 15.66 -4.14 13.94
N ALA A 133 14.81 -4.06 12.93
CA ALA A 133 13.45 -4.59 12.97
C ALA A 133 13.45 -6.12 13.06
N ARG A 134 14.31 -6.78 12.28
CA ARG A 134 14.52 -8.24 12.34
C ARG A 134 15.00 -8.69 13.70
N ASP A 135 16.00 -8.01 14.28
CA ASP A 135 16.52 -8.28 15.63
C ASP A 135 15.42 -8.14 16.70
N ALA A 136 14.44 -7.29 16.47
CA ALA A 136 13.26 -7.12 17.32
C ALA A 136 12.14 -8.15 17.03
N GLY A 137 12.34 -9.12 16.12
CA GLY A 137 11.37 -10.15 15.76
C GLY A 137 10.20 -9.68 14.92
N MET A 138 10.34 -8.53 14.22
CA MET A 138 9.30 -7.98 13.37
C MET A 138 9.39 -8.56 11.95
N GLY A 139 8.23 -8.77 11.32
CA GLY A 139 8.15 -9.00 9.88
C GLY A 139 8.49 -7.73 9.10
N VAL A 140 9.10 -7.89 7.92
CA VAL A 140 9.61 -6.77 7.12
C VAL A 140 9.12 -6.84 5.69
N ARG A 141 8.45 -5.78 5.26
CA ARG A 141 8.16 -5.46 3.87
C ARG A 141 9.13 -4.38 3.40
N ALA A 142 9.92 -4.66 2.36
CA ALA A 142 10.85 -3.70 1.78
C ALA A 142 10.37 -3.28 0.39
N GLY A 143 10.32 -1.99 0.10
CA GLY A 143 9.71 -1.50 -1.12
C GLY A 143 10.50 -0.40 -1.83
N VAL A 144 10.27 -0.31 -3.14
CA VAL A 144 10.85 0.71 -4.00
C VAL A 144 9.73 1.62 -4.52
N MET A 145 9.83 2.92 -4.23
CA MET A 145 8.94 3.96 -4.74
C MET A 145 9.38 4.47 -6.11
N ASN A 146 8.44 5.01 -6.89
CA ASN A 146 8.67 5.54 -8.25
C ASN A 146 9.25 4.51 -9.23
N THR A 147 8.92 3.23 -9.06
CA THR A 147 9.46 2.15 -9.90
C THR A 147 9.10 2.27 -11.37
N PHE A 148 7.95 2.86 -11.68
CA PHE A 148 7.42 2.96 -13.05
C PHE A 148 7.61 4.34 -13.66
N GLY A 149 8.12 5.29 -12.89
CA GLY A 149 8.36 6.66 -13.30
C GLY A 149 8.24 7.65 -12.13
N CYS A 150 8.75 8.84 -12.34
CA CYS A 150 8.75 9.93 -11.37
C CYS A 150 8.25 11.22 -12.00
N ALA A 151 7.37 11.94 -11.31
CA ALA A 151 6.85 13.23 -11.80
C ALA A 151 7.95 14.30 -11.96
N TYR A 152 9.09 14.15 -11.29
CA TYR A 152 10.23 15.08 -11.38
C TYR A 152 11.27 14.65 -12.40
N ASP A 153 11.70 13.36 -12.33
CA ASP A 153 12.82 12.86 -13.13
C ASP A 153 12.34 12.14 -14.41
N GLY A 154 11.03 11.99 -14.58
CA GLY A 154 10.47 11.28 -15.73
C GLY A 154 10.68 9.78 -15.65
N LYS A 155 11.33 9.20 -16.67
CA LYS A 155 11.59 7.76 -16.73
C LYS A 155 12.62 7.34 -15.69
N VAL A 156 12.30 6.29 -14.93
CA VAL A 156 13.22 5.64 -13.99
C VAL A 156 13.85 4.43 -14.69
N PRO A 157 15.18 4.32 -14.70
CA PRO A 157 15.86 3.16 -15.31
C PRO A 157 15.53 1.86 -14.55
N VAL A 158 15.19 0.81 -15.26
CA VAL A 158 14.95 -0.53 -14.69
C VAL A 158 16.15 -1.00 -13.84
N SER A 159 17.37 -0.71 -14.29
CA SER A 159 18.60 -1.04 -13.55
C SER A 159 18.67 -0.40 -12.16
N ALA A 160 18.12 0.81 -11.97
CA ALA A 160 18.05 1.46 -10.68
C ALA A 160 17.07 0.73 -9.75
N VAL A 161 15.91 0.32 -10.26
CA VAL A 161 14.93 -0.48 -9.50
C VAL A 161 15.54 -1.81 -9.08
N LEU A 162 16.13 -2.55 -10.03
CA LEU A 162 16.77 -3.85 -9.75
C LEU A 162 17.94 -3.74 -8.77
N LYS A 163 18.71 -2.66 -8.81
CA LYS A 163 19.77 -2.38 -7.82
C LYS A 163 19.18 -2.30 -6.41
N HIS A 164 18.06 -1.59 -6.23
CA HIS A 164 17.41 -1.45 -4.93
C HIS A 164 16.80 -2.77 -4.45
N VAL A 165 16.13 -3.50 -5.34
CA VAL A 165 15.58 -4.82 -5.00
C VAL A 165 16.69 -5.76 -4.55
N ARG A 166 17.81 -5.85 -5.27
CA ARG A 166 18.95 -6.69 -4.85
C ARG A 166 19.50 -6.31 -3.48
N ALA A 167 19.66 -4.99 -3.21
CA ALA A 167 20.12 -4.52 -1.91
C ALA A 167 19.16 -4.91 -0.76
N PHE A 168 17.85 -4.85 -1.00
CA PHE A 168 16.87 -5.33 -0.03
C PHE A 168 16.93 -6.84 0.17
N MET A 169 17.09 -7.61 -0.91
CA MET A 169 17.19 -9.08 -0.84
C MET A 169 18.37 -9.57 0.03
N GLU A 170 19.46 -8.78 0.15
CA GLU A 170 20.55 -9.06 1.09
C GLU A 170 20.12 -9.03 2.57
N ARG A 171 18.94 -8.52 2.88
CA ARG A 171 18.34 -8.45 4.22
C ARG A 171 17.18 -9.44 4.42
N GLU A 172 16.96 -10.32 3.45
CA GLU A 172 15.94 -11.39 3.51
C GLU A 172 14.55 -10.86 3.98
N PRO A 173 13.97 -9.85 3.31
CA PRO A 173 12.65 -9.35 3.69
C PRO A 173 11.58 -10.42 3.48
N ASP A 174 10.49 -10.35 4.23
CA ASP A 174 9.35 -11.26 4.05
C ASP A 174 8.54 -10.94 2.78
N GLU A 175 8.73 -9.73 2.24
CA GLU A 175 8.03 -9.26 1.06
C GLU A 175 8.80 -8.12 0.39
N ILE A 176 8.84 -8.14 -0.94
CA ILE A 176 9.28 -7.00 -1.76
C ILE A 176 8.05 -6.30 -2.35
N SER A 177 8.04 -4.97 -2.33
CA SER A 177 6.96 -4.15 -2.88
C SER A 177 7.45 -3.18 -3.94
N LEU A 178 6.71 -3.07 -5.04
CA LEU A 178 6.96 -2.07 -6.08
C LEU A 178 5.82 -1.04 -6.11
N ALA A 179 6.16 0.25 -5.98
CA ALA A 179 5.16 1.30 -5.93
C ALA A 179 5.19 2.24 -7.13
N ASP A 180 4.03 2.43 -7.74
CA ASP A 180 3.73 3.44 -8.76
C ASP A 180 3.30 4.76 -8.09
N THR A 181 4.22 5.37 -7.34
CA THR A 181 3.97 6.55 -6.49
C THR A 181 3.32 7.72 -7.25
N THR A 182 3.57 7.85 -8.53
CA THR A 182 3.07 8.96 -9.34
C THR A 182 2.02 8.54 -10.38
N GLY A 183 1.57 7.29 -10.34
CA GLY A 183 0.58 6.76 -11.26
C GLY A 183 1.00 6.83 -12.73
N MET A 184 2.29 6.57 -13.01
CA MET A 184 2.87 6.62 -14.37
C MET A 184 3.00 5.23 -15.01
N ALA A 185 2.70 4.17 -14.28
CA ALA A 185 2.71 2.82 -14.80
C ALA A 185 1.73 2.61 -15.94
N ASN A 186 2.11 1.76 -16.89
CA ASN A 186 1.21 1.21 -17.87
C ASN A 186 1.36 -0.32 -17.91
N PRO A 187 0.35 -1.07 -18.43
CA PRO A 187 0.32 -2.53 -18.34
C PRO A 187 1.55 -3.22 -18.93
N ARG A 188 2.04 -2.73 -20.08
CA ARG A 188 3.23 -3.29 -20.72
C ARG A 188 4.47 -3.11 -19.85
N GLN A 189 4.72 -1.90 -19.38
CA GLN A 189 5.86 -1.59 -18.50
C GLN A 189 5.78 -2.38 -17.19
N SER A 190 4.56 -2.52 -16.64
CA SER A 190 4.34 -3.29 -15.41
C SER A 190 4.72 -4.76 -15.60
N ALA A 191 4.26 -5.41 -16.67
CA ALA A 191 4.61 -6.79 -16.97
C ALA A 191 6.12 -6.97 -17.18
N GLU A 192 6.74 -6.11 -18.01
CA GLU A 192 8.18 -6.19 -18.32
C GLU A 192 9.04 -6.04 -17.04
N LEU A 193 8.72 -5.08 -16.16
CA LEU A 193 9.47 -4.87 -14.92
C LEU A 193 9.26 -5.99 -13.92
N LEU A 194 8.01 -6.42 -13.70
CA LEU A 194 7.68 -7.46 -12.73
C LEU A 194 8.37 -8.78 -13.04
N LYS A 195 8.42 -9.16 -14.33
CA LYS A 195 9.16 -10.34 -14.77
C LYS A 195 10.63 -10.27 -14.34
N LEU A 196 11.31 -9.14 -14.58
CA LEU A 196 12.72 -8.96 -14.22
C LEU A 196 12.94 -8.92 -12.69
N VAL A 197 11.98 -8.37 -11.94
CA VAL A 197 12.07 -8.34 -10.48
C VAL A 197 11.89 -9.74 -9.91
N LYS A 198 10.97 -10.55 -10.43
CA LYS A 198 10.78 -11.95 -10.01
C LYS A 198 12.06 -12.79 -10.20
N ASP A 199 12.82 -12.56 -11.26
CA ASP A 199 14.13 -13.22 -11.45
C ASP A 199 15.12 -12.90 -10.31
N VAL A 200 14.96 -11.75 -9.63
CA VAL A 200 15.80 -11.33 -8.51
C VAL A 200 15.25 -11.79 -7.17
N THR A 201 13.92 -11.76 -7.00
CA THR A 201 13.28 -12.07 -5.70
C THR A 201 13.08 -13.56 -5.48
N GLY A 202 13.08 -14.36 -6.55
CA GLY A 202 12.82 -15.80 -6.48
C GLY A 202 11.48 -16.10 -5.80
N ASP A 203 11.49 -16.88 -4.72
CA ASP A 203 10.30 -17.27 -3.97
C ASP A 203 9.82 -16.21 -2.96
N THR A 204 10.57 -15.10 -2.77
CA THR A 204 10.12 -14.02 -1.89
C THR A 204 8.86 -13.38 -2.44
N PRO A 205 7.79 -13.27 -1.64
CA PRO A 205 6.55 -12.64 -2.04
C PRO A 205 6.74 -11.26 -2.66
N LEU A 206 6.09 -11.01 -3.79
CA LEU A 206 6.11 -9.74 -4.50
C LEU A 206 4.73 -9.09 -4.43
N SER A 207 4.69 -7.85 -3.96
CA SER A 207 3.48 -7.02 -3.97
C SER A 207 3.64 -5.80 -4.85
N VAL A 208 2.51 -5.24 -5.26
CA VAL A 208 2.46 -4.00 -6.03
C VAL A 208 1.48 -3.00 -5.45
N HIS A 209 1.87 -1.74 -5.52
CA HIS A 209 1.08 -0.59 -5.12
C HIS A 209 0.90 0.33 -6.33
N PHE A 210 -0.29 0.28 -6.95
CA PHE A 210 -0.61 1.10 -8.10
C PHE A 210 -1.50 2.28 -7.73
N HIS A 211 -1.16 3.45 -8.26
CA HIS A 211 -2.03 4.62 -8.22
C HIS A 211 -2.90 4.70 -9.47
N ASN A 212 -4.15 5.12 -9.29
CA ASN A 212 -5.13 5.29 -10.37
C ASN A 212 -5.15 6.71 -10.97
N THR A 213 -4.08 7.48 -10.77
CA THR A 213 -3.96 8.89 -11.20
C THR A 213 -4.27 9.09 -12.70
N ARG A 214 -3.97 8.10 -13.54
CA ARG A 214 -4.23 8.12 -15.00
C ARG A 214 -5.25 7.08 -15.45
N ASP A 215 -6.09 6.60 -14.55
CA ASP A 215 -7.10 5.56 -14.79
C ASP A 215 -6.55 4.24 -15.38
N LEU A 216 -5.26 3.93 -15.12
CA LEU A 216 -4.61 2.69 -15.54
C LEU A 216 -4.39 1.70 -14.38
N GLY A 217 -4.85 2.02 -13.18
CA GLY A 217 -4.55 1.23 -11.98
C GLY A 217 -4.97 -0.24 -12.12
N LEU A 218 -6.24 -0.52 -12.43
CA LEU A 218 -6.75 -1.89 -12.60
C LEU A 218 -6.18 -2.60 -13.85
N ALA A 219 -5.86 -1.85 -14.91
CA ALA A 219 -5.16 -2.43 -16.06
C ALA A 219 -3.74 -2.89 -15.70
N ASN A 220 -3.05 -2.14 -14.83
CA ASN A 220 -1.74 -2.53 -14.30
C ASN A 220 -1.86 -3.73 -13.34
N VAL A 221 -2.91 -3.80 -12.53
CA VAL A 221 -3.23 -4.98 -11.69
C VAL A 221 -3.37 -6.21 -12.57
N TRP A 222 -4.13 -6.13 -13.66
CA TRP A 222 -4.29 -7.26 -14.58
C TRP A 222 -2.95 -7.69 -15.19
N ALA A 223 -2.11 -6.74 -15.59
CA ALA A 223 -0.77 -7.04 -16.09
C ALA A 223 0.10 -7.74 -15.03
N ALA A 224 0.00 -7.30 -13.77
CA ALA A 224 0.75 -7.91 -12.66
C ALA A 224 0.25 -9.32 -12.31
N ILE A 225 -1.06 -9.56 -12.35
CA ILE A 225 -1.65 -10.90 -12.18
C ILE A 225 -1.09 -11.89 -13.22
N ASN A 226 -1.01 -11.48 -14.48
CA ASN A 226 -0.45 -12.32 -15.55
C ASN A 226 1.04 -12.65 -15.35
N GLU A 227 1.77 -11.83 -14.62
CA GLU A 227 3.16 -12.11 -14.20
C GLU A 227 3.22 -12.86 -12.86
N GLY A 228 2.07 -13.30 -12.32
CA GLY A 228 1.97 -14.11 -11.11
C GLY A 228 2.15 -13.34 -9.81
N VAL A 229 1.90 -12.03 -9.80
CA VAL A 229 1.77 -11.27 -8.55
C VAL A 229 0.41 -11.57 -7.93
N THR A 230 0.40 -11.78 -6.61
CA THR A 230 -0.81 -12.15 -5.87
C THR A 230 -1.11 -11.24 -4.69
N ILE A 231 -0.27 -10.25 -4.40
CA ILE A 231 -0.47 -9.30 -3.30
C ILE A 231 -0.57 -7.88 -3.87
N PHE A 232 -1.66 -7.19 -3.55
CA PHE A 232 -1.97 -5.87 -4.10
C PHE A 232 -2.34 -4.89 -3.00
N ASP A 233 -1.72 -3.72 -3.00
CA ASP A 233 -2.16 -2.59 -2.19
C ASP A 233 -3.38 -1.96 -2.86
N SER A 234 -4.39 -1.68 -2.06
CA SER A 234 -5.55 -0.88 -2.46
C SER A 234 -6.06 -0.07 -1.27
N SER A 235 -6.87 0.92 -1.53
CA SER A 235 -7.43 1.77 -0.48
C SER A 235 -8.94 1.83 -0.59
N LEU A 236 -9.63 1.63 0.52
CA LEU A 236 -11.08 1.85 0.63
C LEU A 236 -11.46 3.17 -0.04
N GLY A 237 -12.46 3.12 -0.91
CA GLY A 237 -12.94 4.26 -1.67
C GLY A 237 -11.97 4.84 -2.70
N GLY A 238 -10.79 4.24 -2.90
CA GLY A 238 -9.74 4.83 -3.73
C GLY A 238 -9.09 6.06 -3.07
N LEU A 239 -9.19 6.17 -1.75
CA LEU A 239 -8.61 7.28 -1.00
C LEU A 239 -7.08 7.27 -1.08
N GLY A 240 -6.51 8.44 -0.89
CA GLY A 240 -5.09 8.73 -1.03
C GLY A 240 -4.83 9.63 -2.22
N GLY A 241 -3.67 10.18 -2.28
CA GLY A 241 -3.26 11.07 -3.36
C GLY A 241 -1.77 11.29 -3.30
N CYS A 242 -1.20 11.63 -4.43
CA CYS A 242 0.18 12.04 -4.47
C CYS A 242 0.25 13.54 -4.16
N PRO A 243 0.82 13.96 -3.03
CA PRO A 243 0.90 15.38 -2.68
C PRO A 243 1.74 16.18 -3.71
N PHE A 244 2.50 15.47 -4.54
CA PHE A 244 3.35 16.04 -5.58
C PHE A 244 2.65 16.24 -6.93
N ILE A 245 1.39 15.79 -7.09
CA ILE A 245 0.60 15.92 -8.32
C ILE A 245 -0.77 16.52 -7.97
N PRO A 246 -1.02 17.81 -8.23
CA PRO A 246 -2.33 18.41 -8.00
C PRO A 246 -3.42 17.66 -8.77
N GLY A 247 -4.50 17.31 -8.08
CA GLY A 247 -5.65 16.59 -8.68
C GLY A 247 -5.39 15.11 -8.95
N ALA A 248 -4.28 14.54 -8.48
CA ALA A 248 -4.04 13.11 -8.59
C ALA A 248 -5.13 12.33 -7.83
N LYS A 249 -5.81 11.44 -8.55
CA LYS A 249 -6.58 10.36 -7.92
C LYS A 249 -5.59 9.49 -7.13
N GLY A 250 -6.05 8.94 -6.02
CA GLY A 250 -5.22 8.14 -5.12
C GLY A 250 -4.94 6.73 -5.60
N ASN A 251 -5.01 5.84 -4.64
CA ASN A 251 -4.86 4.41 -4.84
C ASN A 251 -5.95 3.85 -5.78
N ILE A 252 -5.75 2.63 -6.26
CA ILE A 252 -6.88 1.84 -6.77
C ILE A 252 -7.89 1.64 -5.64
N ALA A 253 -9.18 1.76 -5.95
CA ALA A 253 -10.23 1.54 -4.97
C ALA A 253 -10.35 0.05 -4.67
N THR A 254 -10.41 -0.30 -3.39
CA THR A 254 -10.55 -1.70 -2.96
C THR A 254 -11.85 -2.30 -3.48
N GLU A 255 -12.94 -1.56 -3.49
CA GLU A 255 -14.24 -1.99 -4.00
C GLU A 255 -14.18 -2.37 -5.48
N ASP A 256 -13.56 -1.50 -6.30
CA ASP A 256 -13.44 -1.72 -7.74
C ASP A 256 -12.49 -2.91 -8.05
N PHE A 257 -11.43 -3.04 -7.24
CA PHE A 257 -10.53 -4.20 -7.31
C PHE A 257 -11.25 -5.50 -6.94
N LEU A 258 -12.01 -5.51 -5.83
CA LEU A 258 -12.80 -6.67 -5.39
C LEU A 258 -13.81 -7.10 -6.45
N HIS A 259 -14.52 -6.13 -7.04
CA HIS A 259 -15.47 -6.39 -8.12
C HIS A 259 -14.78 -7.04 -9.32
N MET A 260 -13.64 -6.48 -9.77
CA MET A 260 -12.87 -7.07 -10.87
C MET A 260 -12.45 -8.50 -10.58
N MET A 261 -11.96 -8.80 -9.38
CA MET A 261 -11.57 -10.16 -9.00
C MET A 261 -12.76 -11.11 -8.99
N HIS A 262 -13.90 -10.66 -8.45
CA HIS A 262 -15.12 -11.44 -8.39
C HIS A 262 -15.65 -11.81 -9.80
N GLU A 263 -15.70 -10.85 -10.73
CA GLU A 263 -16.11 -11.07 -12.12
C GLU A 263 -15.15 -12.00 -12.90
N MET A 264 -13.96 -12.22 -12.38
CA MET A 264 -12.93 -13.09 -12.95
C MET A 264 -12.77 -14.44 -12.22
N ASP A 265 -13.66 -14.76 -11.28
CA ASP A 265 -13.60 -15.95 -10.44
C ASP A 265 -12.28 -16.09 -9.65
N ILE A 266 -11.63 -14.98 -9.31
CA ILE A 266 -10.42 -14.93 -8.48
C ILE A 266 -10.82 -14.67 -7.03
N LEU A 267 -10.48 -15.59 -6.13
CA LEU A 267 -10.83 -15.48 -4.72
C LEU A 267 -10.00 -14.40 -4.03
N THR A 268 -10.65 -13.56 -3.23
CA THR A 268 -9.99 -12.56 -2.35
C THR A 268 -10.21 -12.85 -0.87
N GLY A 269 -11.23 -13.68 -0.55
CA GLY A 269 -11.65 -13.91 0.82
C GLY A 269 -12.40 -12.73 1.46
N VAL A 270 -12.70 -11.68 0.68
CA VAL A 270 -13.37 -10.46 1.16
C VAL A 270 -14.82 -10.42 0.65
N ASP A 271 -15.74 -10.12 1.56
CA ASP A 271 -17.15 -9.88 1.22
C ASP A 271 -17.32 -8.47 0.65
N LEU A 272 -17.53 -8.36 -0.65
CA LEU A 272 -17.68 -7.09 -1.37
C LEU A 272 -18.86 -6.27 -0.86
N ASN A 273 -20.02 -6.90 -0.62
CA ASN A 273 -21.22 -6.18 -0.19
C ASN A 273 -21.00 -5.54 1.18
N ARG A 274 -20.46 -6.31 2.10
CA ARG A 274 -20.12 -5.83 3.44
C ARG A 274 -19.03 -4.75 3.40
N PHE A 275 -18.04 -4.90 2.51
CA PHE A 275 -17.00 -3.89 2.33
C PHE A 275 -17.57 -2.57 1.81
N ILE A 276 -18.51 -2.60 0.87
CA ILE A 276 -19.24 -1.42 0.40
C ILE A 276 -20.00 -0.73 1.52
N ASP A 277 -20.66 -1.48 2.42
CA ASP A 277 -21.34 -0.90 3.58
C ASP A 277 -20.36 -0.18 4.51
N VAL A 278 -19.17 -0.74 4.74
CA VAL A 278 -18.10 -0.10 5.51
C VAL A 278 -17.63 1.17 4.83
N SER A 279 -17.40 1.14 3.51
CA SER A 279 -16.99 2.30 2.72
C SER A 279 -18.01 3.44 2.81
N LEU A 280 -19.29 3.14 2.63
CA LEU A 280 -20.39 4.13 2.77
C LEU A 280 -20.50 4.69 4.20
N GLY A 281 -20.19 3.87 5.21
CA GLY A 281 -20.08 4.31 6.60
C GLY A 281 -18.92 5.30 6.78
N PHE A 282 -17.78 5.01 6.16
CA PHE A 282 -16.60 5.85 6.25
C PHE A 282 -16.72 7.15 5.44
N GLU A 283 -17.46 7.18 4.31
CA GLU A 283 -17.85 8.42 3.62
C GLU A 283 -18.55 9.41 4.56
N LYS A 284 -19.45 8.91 5.42
CA LYS A 284 -20.14 9.76 6.41
C LYS A 284 -19.16 10.31 7.44
N VAL A 285 -18.22 9.48 7.90
CA VAL A 285 -17.15 9.92 8.81
C VAL A 285 -16.32 11.01 8.13
N MET A 286 -15.91 10.80 6.89
CA MET A 286 -15.09 11.75 6.13
C MET A 286 -15.88 12.98 5.67
N GLY A 287 -17.19 12.87 5.51
CA GLY A 287 -18.07 13.94 5.00
C GLY A 287 -17.86 14.21 3.51
N GLN A 288 -17.42 13.21 2.76
CA GLN A 288 -17.20 13.30 1.32
C GLN A 288 -17.53 11.98 0.63
N THR A 289 -17.93 12.05 -0.64
CA THR A 289 -18.13 10.88 -1.50
C THR A 289 -16.79 10.43 -2.05
N PHE A 290 -16.55 9.12 -2.02
CA PHE A 290 -15.30 8.54 -2.48
C PHE A 290 -15.32 8.23 -3.99
N PRO A 291 -14.17 8.18 -4.66
CA PRO A 291 -14.09 7.97 -6.10
C PRO A 291 -14.34 6.51 -6.58
N ALA A 292 -14.55 5.55 -5.68
CA ALA A 292 -14.84 4.16 -6.05
C ALA A 292 -16.13 4.06 -6.87
N PHE A 293 -16.07 3.44 -8.05
CA PHE A 293 -17.21 3.35 -8.96
C PHE A 293 -18.28 2.39 -8.46
N VAL A 294 -17.88 1.20 -8.02
CA VAL A 294 -18.81 0.11 -7.66
C VAL A 294 -19.64 0.44 -6.42
N THR A 295 -19.11 1.21 -5.49
CA THR A 295 -19.78 1.61 -4.24
C THR A 295 -21.14 2.27 -4.49
N HIS A 296 -21.25 3.10 -5.53
CA HIS A 296 -22.46 3.86 -5.83
C HIS A 296 -23.38 3.19 -6.86
N LEU A 297 -22.86 2.28 -7.70
CA LEU A 297 -23.65 1.55 -8.68
C LEU A 297 -24.61 0.55 -8.02
N GLN A 298 -24.20 -0.15 -6.99
CA GLN A 298 -25.07 -1.12 -6.30
C GLN A 298 -26.25 -0.48 -5.57
N LYS A 299 -26.12 0.77 -5.10
CA LYS A 299 -27.24 1.52 -4.54
C LYS A 299 -28.33 1.84 -5.57
N ALA A 300 -27.95 2.10 -6.81
CA ALA A 300 -28.91 2.36 -7.88
C ALA A 300 -29.71 1.09 -8.27
N ALA A 301 -29.11 -0.10 -8.15
CA ALA A 301 -29.77 -1.36 -8.45
C ALA A 301 -30.72 -1.85 -7.35
N CYS A 302 -30.52 -1.46 -6.09
CA CYS A 302 -31.40 -1.77 -4.96
C CYS A 302 -32.54 -0.78 -4.74
N GLY A 303 -32.63 0.27 -5.54
CA GLY A 303 -33.66 1.31 -5.47
C GLY A 303 -34.84 1.11 -6.44
N CYS A 304 -34.99 -0.10 -6.99
CA CYS A 304 -36.15 -0.49 -7.80
C CYS A 304 -37.08 -1.41 -7.02
#